data_9d726e4cb12af28948ad974d222fc636
#
_entry.id   9d726e4cb12af28948ad974d222fc636
#
_cell.length_a   1.000
_cell.length_b   1.000
_cell.length_c   1.000
_cell.angle_alpha   90.00
_cell.angle_beta   90.00
_cell.angle_gamma   90.00
#
_symmetry.space_group_name_H-M   'P 1'
#
loop_
_entity.id
_entity.type
_entity.pdbx_description
1 polymer ?
#
loop_
_entity_poly.entity_id
_entity_poly.type
_entity_poly.pdbx_seq_one_letter_code
_entity_poly.pdbx_strand_id
1 'polypeptide(L)'
;AEAVLALRGECAGMELVAVVPFAGQPESFSDADKRRYADVLTAADRTVVLADSYSRGCYYRRNDYLVDHAVRVVAWYIRRNSGTGYTVRRARHQGVEVLNLYEDKMNPTLF
;
A
#
# COMPACT_ATOMS: atom_id res chain seq x y z
N ALA A 1 -1.39 -5.79 -2.63
CA ALA A 1 -0.62 -6.30 -3.79
C ALA A 1 -1.26 -7.55 -4.40
N GLU A 2 -1.63 -8.53 -3.58
CA GLU A 2 -2.25 -9.78 -4.07
C GLU A 2 -3.57 -9.53 -4.79
N ALA A 3 -4.38 -8.57 -4.30
CA ALA A 3 -5.63 -8.18 -4.96
C ALA A 3 -5.38 -7.58 -6.35
N VAL A 4 -4.35 -6.77 -6.50
CA VAL A 4 -3.96 -6.20 -7.81
C VAL A 4 -3.53 -7.31 -8.76
N LEU A 5 -2.74 -8.26 -8.28
CA LEU A 5 -2.31 -9.40 -9.09
C LEU A 5 -3.51 -10.25 -9.56
N ALA A 6 -4.49 -10.46 -8.68
CA ALA A 6 -5.70 -11.20 -9.03
C ALA A 6 -6.53 -10.46 -10.10
N LEU A 7 -6.61 -9.14 -10.05
CA LEU A 7 -7.38 -8.33 -10.99
C LEU A 7 -6.65 -8.06 -12.31
N ARG A 8 -5.33 -8.19 -12.35
CA ARG A 8 -4.52 -7.88 -13.53
C ARG A 8 -4.93 -8.66 -14.77
N GLY A 9 -5.38 -9.92 -14.58
CA GLY A 9 -5.87 -10.74 -15.67
C GLY A 9 -7.19 -10.27 -16.28
N GLU A 10 -7.98 -9.47 -15.53
CA GLU A 10 -9.29 -8.99 -15.95
C GLU A 10 -9.23 -7.55 -16.48
N CYS A 11 -8.22 -6.78 -16.06
CA CYS A 11 -8.09 -5.37 -16.39
C CYS A 11 -6.84 -5.16 -17.24
N ALA A 12 -7.03 -5.00 -18.54
CA ALA A 12 -5.92 -4.74 -19.47
C ALA A 12 -5.19 -3.44 -19.08
N GLY A 13 -3.87 -3.48 -19.09
CA GLY A 13 -3.04 -2.32 -18.77
C GLY A 13 -2.82 -2.07 -17.28
N MET A 14 -3.38 -2.91 -16.41
CA MET A 14 -3.12 -2.81 -14.98
C MET A 14 -1.70 -3.30 -14.64
N GLU A 15 -0.94 -2.47 -13.96
CA GLU A 15 0.40 -2.79 -13.49
C GLU A 15 0.47 -2.77 -11.98
N LEU A 16 1.30 -3.65 -11.40
CA LEU A 16 1.64 -3.63 -9.99
C LEU A 16 3.02 -3.02 -9.81
N VAL A 17 3.09 -1.92 -9.06
CA VAL A 17 4.35 -1.32 -8.60
C VAL A 17 4.47 -1.56 -7.11
N ALA A 18 5.47 -2.33 -6.70
CA ALA A 18 5.75 -2.60 -5.29
C ALA A 18 6.71 -1.53 -4.76
N VAL A 19 6.34 -0.87 -3.67
CA VAL A 19 7.18 0.13 -3.02
C VAL A 19 7.67 -0.44 -1.69
N VAL A 20 8.97 -0.71 -1.61
CA VAL A 20 9.61 -1.35 -0.46
C VAL A 20 10.30 -0.28 0.39
N PRO A 21 9.99 -0.19 1.70
CA PRO A 21 10.57 0.84 2.55
C PRO A 21 12.08 0.67 2.73
N PHE A 22 12.57 -0.57 2.82
CA PHE A 22 14.01 -0.86 2.91
C PHE A 22 14.30 -2.30 2.47
N ALA A 23 15.50 -2.55 1.96
CA ALA A 23 15.84 -3.81 1.30
C ALA A 23 15.73 -5.05 2.19
N GLY A 24 16.01 -4.92 3.49
CA GLY A 24 15.97 -6.03 4.44
C GLY A 24 14.61 -6.27 5.10
N GLN A 25 13.54 -5.64 4.62
CA GLN A 25 12.22 -5.71 5.26
C GLN A 25 11.76 -7.13 5.59
N PRO A 26 11.90 -8.14 4.72
CA PRO A 26 11.35 -9.47 5.00
C PRO A 26 12.18 -10.31 5.98
N GLU A 27 13.34 -9.85 6.42
CA GLU A 27 14.23 -10.66 7.28
C GLU A 27 13.58 -11.10 8.58
N SER A 28 12.68 -10.29 9.14
CA SER A 28 11.96 -10.59 10.38
C SER A 28 10.64 -11.31 10.18
N PHE A 29 10.26 -11.60 8.94
CA PHE A 29 9.00 -12.25 8.63
C PHE A 29 9.05 -13.75 8.91
N SER A 30 7.88 -14.37 9.13
CA SER A 30 7.75 -15.81 9.12
C SER A 30 8.13 -16.38 7.76
N ASP A 31 8.45 -17.68 7.68
CA ASP A 31 8.78 -18.31 6.41
C ASP A 31 7.64 -18.20 5.39
N ALA A 32 6.39 -18.34 5.84
CA ALA A 32 5.22 -18.19 4.99
C ALA A 32 5.12 -16.77 4.43
N ASP A 33 5.33 -15.76 5.28
CA ASP A 33 5.27 -14.35 4.86
C ASP A 33 6.45 -13.95 3.97
N LYS A 34 7.64 -14.51 4.23
CA LYS A 34 8.80 -14.32 3.32
C LYS A 34 8.49 -14.83 1.91
N ARG A 35 7.81 -15.98 1.83
CA ARG A 35 7.42 -16.58 0.56
C ARG A 35 6.40 -15.73 -0.18
N ARG A 36 5.38 -15.26 0.53
CA ARG A 36 4.37 -14.35 -0.03
C ARG A 36 5.00 -13.05 -0.52
N TYR A 37 5.90 -12.49 0.25
CA TYR A 37 6.64 -11.27 -0.10
C TYR A 37 7.44 -11.48 -1.39
N ALA A 38 8.21 -12.57 -1.46
CA ALA A 38 9.01 -12.90 -2.64
C ALA A 38 8.14 -13.11 -3.88
N ASP A 39 7.01 -13.80 -3.73
CA ASP A 39 6.06 -14.05 -4.82
C ASP A 39 5.47 -12.73 -5.36
N VAL A 40 5.11 -11.82 -4.48
CA VAL A 40 4.59 -10.50 -4.87
C VAL A 40 5.64 -9.71 -5.65
N LEU A 41 6.88 -9.66 -5.15
CA LEU A 41 7.96 -8.92 -5.83
C LEU A 41 8.31 -9.54 -7.19
N THR A 42 8.28 -10.87 -7.28
CA THR A 42 8.54 -11.56 -8.56
C THR A 42 7.46 -11.24 -9.59
N ALA A 43 6.20 -11.15 -9.15
CA ALA A 43 5.06 -10.88 -10.03
C ALA A 43 4.87 -9.38 -10.32
N ALA A 44 5.46 -8.49 -9.55
CA ALA A 44 5.32 -7.05 -9.73
C ALA A 44 5.95 -6.62 -11.07
N ASP A 45 5.33 -5.65 -11.72
CA ASP A 45 5.86 -5.09 -12.97
C ASP A 45 7.08 -4.20 -12.69
N ARG A 46 7.08 -3.52 -11.56
CA ARG A 46 8.23 -2.73 -11.07
C ARG A 46 8.33 -2.81 -9.56
N THR A 47 9.53 -2.67 -9.05
CA THR A 47 9.80 -2.57 -7.62
C THR A 47 10.66 -1.33 -7.35
N VAL A 48 10.21 -0.51 -6.41
CA VAL A 48 10.94 0.68 -5.96
C VAL A 48 11.39 0.43 -4.52
N VAL A 49 12.70 0.45 -4.27
CA VAL A 49 13.28 0.29 -2.94
C VAL A 49 13.78 1.65 -2.48
N LEU A 50 13.23 2.16 -1.37
CA LEU A 50 13.49 3.54 -0.94
C LEU A 50 14.75 3.69 -0.08
N ALA A 51 15.22 2.62 0.55
CA ALA A 51 16.41 2.65 1.40
C ALA A 51 17.10 1.29 1.44
N ASP A 52 18.39 1.29 1.74
CA ASP A 52 19.18 0.06 1.83
C ASP A 52 18.91 -0.70 3.13
N SER A 53 18.60 0.01 4.21
CA SER A 53 18.40 -0.57 5.53
C SER A 53 17.31 0.18 6.31
N TYR A 54 16.84 -0.46 7.38
CA TYR A 54 15.86 0.13 8.28
C TYR A 54 16.39 1.43 8.89
N SER A 55 15.50 2.42 8.97
CA SER A 55 15.71 3.63 9.76
C SER A 55 14.39 4.10 10.32
N ARG A 56 14.46 4.90 11.38
CA ARG A 56 13.25 5.48 11.98
C ARG A 56 12.50 6.31 10.92
N GLY A 57 11.20 6.07 10.81
CA GLY A 57 10.37 6.80 9.84
C GLY A 57 10.38 6.22 8.43
N CYS A 58 11.07 5.10 8.17
CA CYS A 58 11.11 4.51 6.82
C CYS A 58 9.72 4.12 6.30
N TYR A 59 8.83 3.66 7.18
CA TYR A 59 7.45 3.31 6.79
C TYR A 59 6.63 4.54 6.44
N TYR A 60 6.85 5.66 7.13
CA TYR A 60 6.19 6.93 6.80
C TYR A 60 6.68 7.46 5.46
N ARG A 61 7.96 7.35 5.18
CA ARG A 61 8.50 7.72 3.85
C ARG A 61 7.91 6.88 2.74
N ARG A 62 7.74 5.56 2.96
CA ARG A 62 7.09 4.70 2.00
C ARG A 62 5.63 5.13 1.78
N ASN A 63 4.91 5.42 2.85
CA ASN A 63 3.53 5.88 2.77
C ASN A 63 3.42 7.21 2.05
N ASP A 64 4.33 8.15 2.33
CA ASP A 64 4.39 9.43 1.63
C ASP A 64 4.64 9.26 0.13
N TYR A 65 5.56 8.37 -0.22
CA TYR A 65 5.84 8.06 -1.62
C TYR A 65 4.59 7.55 -2.34
N LEU A 66 3.85 6.64 -1.71
CA LEU A 66 2.62 6.11 -2.29
C LEU A 66 1.60 7.22 -2.54
N VAL A 67 1.38 8.08 -1.57
CA VAL A 67 0.44 9.21 -1.70
C VAL A 67 0.90 10.19 -2.77
N ASP A 68 2.18 10.53 -2.81
CA ASP A 68 2.73 11.50 -3.75
C ASP A 68 2.62 11.02 -5.22
N HIS A 69 2.49 9.71 -5.43
CA HIS A 69 2.37 9.11 -6.76
C HIS A 69 0.97 8.56 -7.04
N ALA A 70 -0.03 8.92 -6.23
CA ALA A 70 -1.39 8.43 -6.36
C ALA A 70 -2.36 9.53 -6.76
N VAL A 71 -3.36 9.17 -7.57
CA VAL A 71 -4.52 10.02 -7.84
C VAL A 71 -5.69 9.65 -6.94
N ARG A 72 -5.66 8.44 -6.39
CA ARG A 72 -6.68 7.93 -5.46
C ARG A 72 -6.03 6.95 -4.49
N VAL A 73 -6.47 7.00 -3.24
CA VAL A 73 -6.08 6.04 -2.20
C VAL A 73 -7.29 5.21 -1.83
N VAL A 74 -7.15 3.89 -1.89
CA VAL A 74 -8.15 2.95 -1.40
C VAL A 74 -7.61 2.36 -0.10
N ALA A 75 -8.37 2.50 0.97
CA ALA A 75 -7.93 2.10 2.30
C ALA A 75 -9.01 1.36 3.08
N TRP A 76 -8.61 0.56 4.03
CA TRP A 76 -9.45 0.05 5.10
C TRP A 76 -8.97 0.72 6.39
N TYR A 77 -9.73 1.69 6.90
CA TYR A 77 -9.26 2.61 7.92
C TYR A 77 -10.28 2.72 9.05
N ILE A 78 -9.87 2.36 10.24
CA ILE A 78 -10.68 2.41 11.46
C ILE A 78 -10.05 3.36 12.47
N ARG A 79 -8.74 3.21 12.70
CA ARG A 79 -8.00 3.94 13.75
C ARG A 79 -7.28 5.15 13.19
N ARG A 80 -7.58 6.31 13.75
CA ARG A 80 -6.93 7.56 13.39
C ARG A 80 -5.42 7.56 13.63
N ASN A 81 -4.96 6.86 14.68
CA ASN A 81 -3.55 6.81 15.10
C ASN A 81 -2.79 5.61 14.54
N SER A 82 -3.22 5.04 13.43
CA SER A 82 -2.53 3.95 12.75
C SER A 82 -1.66 4.47 11.61
N GLY A 83 -0.81 3.59 11.06
CA GLY A 83 -0.07 3.90 9.85
C GLY A 83 -0.98 4.21 8.66
N THR A 84 -2.08 3.47 8.54
CA THR A 84 -3.12 3.76 7.53
C THR A 84 -3.77 5.11 7.80
N GLY A 85 -4.05 5.43 9.06
CA GLY A 85 -4.59 6.73 9.45
C GLY A 85 -3.68 7.89 9.05
N TYR A 86 -2.38 7.74 9.25
CA TYR A 86 -1.39 8.71 8.79
C TYR A 86 -1.47 8.91 7.27
N THR A 87 -1.48 7.82 6.52
CA THR A 87 -1.53 7.85 5.06
C THR A 87 -2.80 8.53 4.55
N VAL A 88 -3.94 8.22 5.16
CA VAL A 88 -5.23 8.83 4.81
C VAL A 88 -5.23 10.33 5.07
N ARG A 89 -4.72 10.76 6.24
CA ARG A 89 -4.63 12.19 6.56
C ARG A 89 -3.74 12.94 5.58
N ARG A 90 -2.59 12.37 5.24
CA ARG A 90 -1.68 12.97 4.26
C ARG A 90 -2.34 13.08 2.89
N ALA A 91 -3.02 12.02 2.45
CA ALA A 91 -3.73 12.02 1.17
C ALA A 91 -4.78 13.13 1.13
N ARG A 92 -5.60 13.25 2.15
CA ARG A 92 -6.63 14.30 2.26
C ARG A 92 -6.02 15.69 2.29
N HIS A 93 -4.93 15.88 3.00
CA HIS A 93 -4.22 17.15 3.07
C HIS A 93 -3.69 17.59 1.71
N GLN A 94 -3.26 16.65 0.89
CA GLN A 94 -2.75 16.91 -0.45
C GLN A 94 -3.84 16.93 -1.54
N GLY A 95 -5.09 16.76 -1.17
CA GLY A 95 -6.20 16.76 -2.11
C GLY A 95 -6.33 15.47 -2.92
N VAL A 96 -5.70 14.38 -2.49
CA VAL A 96 -5.85 13.07 -3.11
C VAL A 96 -7.15 12.42 -2.64
N GLU A 97 -7.95 11.92 -3.58
CA GLU A 97 -9.19 11.23 -3.25
C GLU A 97 -8.93 9.99 -2.42
N VAL A 98 -9.70 9.80 -1.34
CA VAL A 98 -9.61 8.62 -0.48
C VAL A 98 -10.94 7.89 -0.46
N LEU A 99 -10.92 6.59 -0.78
CA LEU A 99 -12.05 5.69 -0.61
C LEU A 99 -11.75 4.80 0.60
N ASN A 100 -12.50 4.97 1.68
CA ASN A 100 -12.39 4.14 2.86
C ASN A 100 -13.44 3.02 2.80
N LEU A 101 -13.00 1.82 2.49
CA LEU A 101 -13.89 0.66 2.32
C LEU A 101 -14.57 0.25 3.63
N TYR A 102 -13.99 0.58 4.77
CA TYR A 102 -14.63 0.34 6.07
C TYR A 102 -15.89 1.18 6.23
N GLU A 103 -15.83 2.45 5.88
CA GLU A 103 -17.00 3.34 5.92
C GLU A 103 -18.09 2.88 4.95
N ASP A 104 -17.72 2.52 3.72
CA ASP A 104 -18.65 2.04 2.72
C ASP A 104 -19.36 0.77 3.18
N LYS A 105 -18.62 -0.16 3.80
CA LYS A 105 -19.19 -1.40 4.33
C LYS A 105 -20.15 -1.16 5.48
N MET A 106 -19.83 -0.21 6.37
CA MET A 106 -20.64 0.09 7.56
C MET A 106 -21.82 0.99 7.26
N ASN A 107 -21.82 1.71 6.14
CA ASN A 107 -22.87 2.63 5.72
C ASN A 107 -23.32 2.37 4.28
N PRO A 108 -23.77 1.14 3.95
CA PRO A 108 -24.13 0.79 2.57
C PRO A 108 -25.37 1.53 2.04
N THR A 109 -26.08 2.23 2.90
CA THR A 109 -27.32 2.94 2.56
C THR A 109 -27.09 4.37 2.10
N LEU A 110 -25.85 4.82 1.97
CA LEU A 110 -25.51 6.16 1.51
C LEU A 110 -25.62 6.34 -0.01
N PHE A 111 -26.16 5.37 -0.69
CA PHE A 111 -26.39 5.40 -2.14
C PHE A 111 -27.85 5.56 -2.46
#